data_a4c09efae14a8a314df4899ed08dd939
#
_entry.id   a4c09efae14a8a314df4899ed08dd939
#
_cell.length_a   1.000
_cell.length_b   1.000
_cell.length_c   1.000
_cell.angle_alpha   90.00
_cell.angle_beta   90.00
_cell.angle_gamma   90.00
#
_symmetry.space_group_name_H-M   'P 1'
#
loop_
_entity.id
_entity.type
_entity.pdbx_description
1 polymer ?
#
loop_
_entity_poly.entity_id
_entity_poly.type
_entity_poly.pdbx_seq_one_letter_code
_entity_poly.pdbx_strand_id
1 'polypeptide(L)'
;MWKFCGEIEYTCEKCGDSELISVDDFSVECVGGSERGMGQENIYEISYELDCSECGNPISLSFEASEYPIELLNFVINNSTGAETSGEPDIEHLREIYSARDLIEFYESIEELITALKSSPDLMREISSREFEEVVTEIFRAKGFEVDLTQRTSDGGKDIIAIHTDSLGIRSKYFIECKRYAESNKVGVALVRALQGVKNTKDGPNKTILVTTSTFTSGAKKFVEHEASSKWDVTLAGYDTLVGWLNDYKKS
;
A
#
# COMPACT_ATOMS: atom_id res chain seq x y z
N MET A 1 -22.75 -3.35 -2.16
CA MET A 1 -21.28 -3.33 -1.90
C MET A 1 -20.97 -4.45 -0.93
N TRP A 2 -19.82 -5.07 -1.05
CA TRP A 2 -19.34 -6.10 -0.13
C TRP A 2 -17.94 -5.71 0.37
N LYS A 3 -17.49 -6.30 1.47
CA LYS A 3 -16.13 -6.17 2.00
C LYS A 3 -15.65 -7.52 2.54
N PHE A 4 -14.34 -7.67 2.66
CA PHE A 4 -13.78 -8.74 3.47
C PHE A 4 -13.99 -8.42 4.96
N CYS A 5 -14.31 -9.43 5.74
CA CYS A 5 -14.58 -9.34 7.17
C CYS A 5 -14.05 -10.58 7.89
N GLY A 6 -14.14 -10.62 9.20
CA GLY A 6 -13.73 -11.72 10.04
C GLY A 6 -12.71 -11.31 11.10
N GLU A 7 -12.29 -12.28 11.88
CA GLU A 7 -11.27 -12.13 12.93
C GLU A 7 -10.19 -13.19 12.73
N ILE A 8 -8.95 -12.79 12.76
CA ILE A 8 -7.78 -13.66 12.64
C ILE A 8 -7.06 -13.67 13.99
N GLU A 9 -7.04 -14.80 14.65
CA GLU A 9 -6.17 -15.03 15.79
C GLU A 9 -4.80 -15.49 15.27
N TYR A 10 -3.73 -14.84 15.69
CA TYR A 10 -2.38 -15.29 15.39
C TYR A 10 -1.62 -15.64 16.66
N THR A 11 -0.72 -16.60 16.56
CA THR A 11 0.22 -16.99 17.62
C THR A 11 1.65 -16.85 17.10
N CYS A 12 2.44 -16.00 17.74
CA CYS A 12 3.84 -15.76 17.34
C CYS A 12 4.67 -17.04 17.45
N GLU A 13 5.29 -17.47 16.36
CA GLU A 13 6.13 -18.68 16.32
C GLU A 13 7.35 -18.62 17.27
N LYS A 14 7.80 -17.41 17.64
CA LYS A 14 9.00 -17.23 18.44
C LYS A 14 8.75 -17.21 19.95
N CYS A 15 7.67 -16.62 20.42
CA CYS A 15 7.40 -16.46 21.84
C CYS A 15 6.06 -17.07 22.31
N GLY A 16 5.20 -17.47 21.37
CA GLY A 16 3.88 -18.05 21.67
C GLY A 16 2.83 -17.02 22.11
N ASP A 17 3.12 -15.74 22.01
CA ASP A 17 2.13 -14.68 22.26
C ASP A 17 1.04 -14.69 21.19
N SER A 18 -0.21 -14.47 21.59
CA SER A 18 -1.38 -14.55 20.71
C SER A 18 -2.23 -13.29 20.80
N GLU A 19 -2.65 -12.79 19.65
CA GLU A 19 -3.55 -11.65 19.52
C GLU A 19 -4.62 -11.91 18.47
N LEU A 20 -5.77 -11.22 18.61
CA LEU A 20 -6.88 -11.23 17.67
C LEU A 20 -6.91 -9.92 16.89
N ILE A 21 -6.95 -10.01 15.56
CA ILE A 21 -6.99 -8.84 14.66
C ILE A 21 -8.21 -8.95 13.76
N SER A 22 -8.93 -7.84 13.60
CA SER A 22 -10.03 -7.75 12.63
C SER A 22 -9.50 -7.68 11.20
N VAL A 23 -10.15 -8.39 10.28
CA VAL A 23 -9.85 -8.31 8.84
C VAL A 23 -10.11 -6.89 8.29
N ASP A 24 -10.90 -6.06 8.96
CA ASP A 24 -11.10 -4.65 8.62
C ASP A 24 -9.79 -3.84 8.67
N ASP A 25 -8.80 -4.28 9.45
CA ASP A 25 -7.49 -3.64 9.57
C ASP A 25 -6.49 -4.09 8.49
N PHE A 26 -6.81 -5.11 7.71
CA PHE A 26 -5.94 -5.63 6.65
C PHE A 26 -5.99 -4.76 5.39
N SER A 27 -4.90 -4.74 4.66
CA SER A 27 -4.87 -4.22 3.29
C SER A 27 -5.45 -5.26 2.35
N VAL A 28 -6.31 -4.83 1.43
CA VAL A 28 -6.92 -5.67 0.41
C VAL A 28 -6.56 -5.13 -0.97
N GLU A 29 -5.87 -5.92 -1.76
CA GLU A 29 -5.46 -5.55 -3.12
C GLU A 29 -5.94 -6.61 -4.12
N CYS A 30 -6.56 -6.18 -5.23
CA CYS A 30 -6.87 -7.09 -6.33
C CYS A 30 -5.59 -7.31 -7.14
N VAL A 31 -5.02 -8.51 -7.05
CA VAL A 31 -3.72 -8.85 -7.66
C VAL A 31 -3.86 -9.61 -8.97
N GLY A 32 -5.05 -10.03 -9.34
CA GLY A 32 -5.30 -10.76 -10.57
C GLY A 32 -6.76 -11.09 -10.81
N GLY A 33 -7.01 -11.81 -11.88
CA GLY A 33 -8.34 -12.32 -12.22
C GLY A 33 -8.36 -12.90 -13.61
N SER A 34 -9.45 -13.63 -13.91
CA SER A 34 -9.68 -14.24 -15.22
C SER A 34 -11.17 -14.33 -15.52
N GLU A 35 -11.52 -14.36 -16.80
CA GLU A 35 -12.89 -14.62 -17.20
C GLU A 35 -13.16 -16.13 -17.20
N ARG A 36 -14.21 -16.57 -16.52
CA ARG A 36 -14.61 -17.99 -16.38
C ARG A 36 -16.08 -18.18 -16.78
N GLY A 37 -16.54 -19.41 -16.73
CA GLY A 37 -17.88 -19.80 -17.23
C GLY A 37 -19.07 -19.11 -16.55
N MET A 38 -18.91 -18.57 -15.33
CA MET A 38 -19.95 -17.81 -14.62
C MET A 38 -19.55 -16.34 -14.41
N GLY A 39 -18.67 -15.79 -15.26
CA GLY A 39 -18.23 -14.39 -15.23
C GLY A 39 -16.79 -14.21 -14.74
N GLN A 40 -16.50 -12.99 -14.31
CA GLN A 40 -15.16 -12.58 -13.83
C GLN A 40 -14.83 -13.28 -12.52
N GLU A 41 -13.64 -13.84 -12.43
CA GLU A 41 -12.98 -14.21 -11.19
C GLU A 41 -11.98 -13.11 -10.81
N ASN A 42 -11.97 -12.69 -9.56
CA ASN A 42 -10.99 -11.75 -9.02
C ASN A 42 -10.15 -12.45 -7.94
N ILE A 43 -8.85 -12.20 -7.95
CA ILE A 43 -7.92 -12.70 -6.93
C ILE A 43 -7.44 -11.51 -6.11
N TYR A 44 -7.58 -11.62 -4.79
CA TYR A 44 -7.21 -10.59 -3.83
C TYR A 44 -6.06 -11.08 -2.95
N GLU A 45 -5.12 -10.20 -2.68
CA GLU A 45 -4.18 -10.34 -1.58
C GLU A 45 -4.69 -9.52 -0.39
N ILE A 46 -4.85 -10.19 0.77
CA ILE A 46 -5.33 -9.62 2.02
C ILE A 46 -4.18 -9.73 3.01
N SER A 47 -3.56 -8.61 3.38
CA SER A 47 -2.30 -8.64 4.12
C SER A 47 -2.25 -7.68 5.30
N TYR A 48 -1.54 -8.09 6.36
CA TYR A 48 -1.29 -7.30 7.56
C TYR A 48 0.12 -7.57 8.08
N GLU A 49 0.92 -6.51 8.23
CA GLU A 49 2.32 -6.61 8.65
C GLU A 49 2.51 -5.99 10.04
N LEU A 50 3.15 -6.72 10.93
CA LEU A 50 3.43 -6.23 12.27
C LEU A 50 4.76 -6.78 12.82
N ASP A 51 5.23 -6.20 13.91
CA ASP A 51 6.24 -6.79 14.77
C ASP A 51 5.55 -7.27 16.05
N CYS A 52 5.81 -8.49 16.49
CA CYS A 52 5.26 -9.02 17.73
C CYS A 52 5.56 -8.08 18.91
N SER A 53 4.53 -7.71 19.67
CA SER A 53 4.64 -6.76 20.79
C SER A 53 5.60 -7.22 21.87
N GLU A 54 5.68 -8.54 22.11
CA GLU A 54 6.48 -9.14 23.20
C GLU A 54 7.93 -9.38 22.79
N CYS A 55 8.22 -9.84 21.57
CA CYS A 55 9.58 -10.26 21.20
C CYS A 55 10.16 -9.58 19.97
N GLY A 56 9.39 -8.70 19.31
CA GLY A 56 9.82 -7.98 18.11
C GLY A 56 10.03 -8.88 16.89
N ASN A 57 9.47 -10.10 16.88
CA ASN A 57 9.52 -10.97 15.72
C ASN A 57 8.66 -10.37 14.59
N PRO A 58 9.19 -10.20 13.36
CA PRO A 58 8.38 -9.75 12.24
C PRO A 58 7.35 -10.83 11.87
N ILE A 59 6.10 -10.42 11.73
CA ILE A 59 4.96 -11.27 11.37
C ILE A 59 4.31 -10.69 10.12
N SER A 60 4.06 -11.53 9.13
CA SER A 60 3.27 -11.21 7.95
C SER A 60 2.06 -12.13 7.92
N LEU A 61 0.88 -11.56 8.16
CA LEU A 61 -0.39 -12.26 7.96
C LEU A 61 -0.82 -11.98 6.53
N SER A 62 -0.90 -13.01 5.68
CA SER A 62 -1.20 -12.88 4.27
C SER A 62 -2.13 -14.00 3.82
N PHE A 63 -3.22 -13.60 3.15
CA PHE A 63 -4.21 -14.51 2.59
C PHE A 63 -4.45 -14.16 1.12
N GLU A 64 -4.47 -15.18 0.27
CA GLU A 64 -4.96 -15.07 -1.10
C GLU A 64 -6.41 -15.53 -1.15
N ALA A 65 -7.33 -14.67 -1.59
CA ALA A 65 -8.75 -14.96 -1.68
C ALA A 65 -9.23 -14.88 -3.12
N SER A 66 -10.04 -15.85 -3.56
CA SER A 66 -10.72 -15.82 -4.86
C SER A 66 -12.20 -15.48 -4.66
N GLU A 67 -12.64 -14.43 -5.35
CA GLU A 67 -14.05 -14.07 -5.53
C GLU A 67 -14.55 -14.67 -6.84
N TYR A 68 -15.44 -15.68 -6.77
CA TYR A 68 -16.03 -16.29 -7.96
C TYR A 68 -17.27 -17.13 -7.63
N PRO A 69 -18.41 -16.86 -8.29
CA PRO A 69 -18.68 -15.66 -9.09
C PRO A 69 -18.62 -14.38 -8.25
N ILE A 70 -18.69 -13.21 -8.90
CA ILE A 70 -18.64 -11.90 -8.22
C ILE A 70 -19.52 -11.89 -6.97
N GLU A 71 -19.00 -11.31 -5.87
CA GLU A 71 -19.62 -11.22 -4.55
C GLU A 71 -19.68 -12.56 -3.77
N LEU A 72 -19.07 -13.63 -4.25
CA LEU A 72 -18.98 -14.89 -3.53
C LEU A 72 -17.53 -15.33 -3.32
N LEU A 73 -17.18 -15.60 -2.06
CA LEU A 73 -15.88 -16.18 -1.72
C LEU A 73 -15.82 -17.63 -2.23
N ASN A 74 -14.83 -17.92 -3.06
CA ASN A 74 -14.60 -19.24 -3.65
C ASN A 74 -13.61 -20.05 -2.81
N PHE A 75 -12.46 -19.46 -2.49
CA PHE A 75 -11.46 -20.06 -1.60
C PHE A 75 -10.58 -18.98 -0.95
N VAL A 76 -9.92 -19.37 0.15
CA VAL A 76 -8.86 -18.61 0.80
C VAL A 76 -7.65 -19.50 0.96
N ILE A 77 -6.47 -18.98 0.65
CA ILE A 77 -5.17 -19.64 0.87
C ILE A 77 -4.39 -18.80 1.88
N ASN A 78 -3.96 -19.42 2.96
CA ASN A 78 -3.13 -18.78 3.97
C ASN A 78 -1.65 -18.85 3.58
N ASN A 79 -1.01 -17.70 3.42
CA ASN A 79 0.40 -17.54 3.09
C ASN A 79 1.17 -16.81 4.22
N SER A 80 0.61 -16.79 5.44
CA SER A 80 1.19 -16.09 6.59
C SER A 80 2.54 -16.66 6.99
N THR A 81 3.40 -15.80 7.55
CA THR A 81 4.74 -16.17 8.03
C THR A 81 5.06 -15.49 9.36
N GLY A 82 5.85 -16.15 10.22
CA GLY A 82 6.24 -15.65 11.54
C GLY A 82 5.21 -15.88 12.64
N ALA A 83 4.03 -16.39 12.30
CA ALA A 83 2.98 -16.79 13.23
C ALA A 83 2.15 -17.94 12.68
N GLU A 84 1.60 -18.76 13.55
CA GLU A 84 0.48 -19.65 13.25
C GLU A 84 -0.81 -18.85 13.34
N THR A 85 -1.75 -19.09 12.43
CA THR A 85 -3.03 -18.36 12.38
C THR A 85 -4.22 -19.28 12.53
N SER A 86 -5.28 -18.77 13.14
CA SER A 86 -6.61 -19.38 13.23
C SER A 86 -7.66 -18.39 12.74
N GLY A 87 -8.64 -18.86 11.96
CA GLY A 87 -9.60 -18.03 11.26
C GLY A 87 -9.15 -17.72 9.82
N GLU A 88 -10.07 -17.25 9.02
CA GLU A 88 -9.83 -16.85 7.62
C GLU A 88 -10.75 -15.67 7.24
N PRO A 89 -10.34 -14.82 6.29
CA PRO A 89 -11.20 -13.78 5.73
C PRO A 89 -12.45 -14.38 5.08
N ASP A 90 -13.59 -13.70 5.26
CA ASP A 90 -14.87 -14.02 4.61
C ASP A 90 -15.42 -12.76 3.92
N ILE A 91 -16.48 -12.89 3.13
CA ILE A 91 -17.15 -11.79 2.44
C ILE A 91 -18.46 -11.44 3.14
N GLU A 92 -18.61 -10.18 3.55
CA GLU A 92 -19.85 -9.62 4.08
C GLU A 92 -20.50 -8.65 3.09
N HIS A 93 -21.81 -8.80 2.86
CA HIS A 93 -22.61 -7.89 2.05
C HIS A 93 -23.11 -6.71 2.89
N LEU A 94 -22.58 -5.51 2.58
CA LEU A 94 -22.98 -4.27 3.25
C LEU A 94 -24.19 -3.63 2.56
N ARG A 95 -25.21 -3.25 3.34
CA ARG A 95 -26.22 -2.28 2.91
C ARG A 95 -25.69 -0.88 3.21
N GLU A 96 -25.15 -0.23 2.20
CA GLU A 96 -24.75 1.17 2.33
C GLU A 96 -25.98 2.06 2.57
N ILE A 97 -25.89 2.89 3.62
CA ILE A 97 -26.80 4.02 3.84
C ILE A 97 -26.14 5.31 3.34
N TYR A 98 -24.81 5.43 3.46
CA TYR A 98 -23.95 6.47 2.85
C TYR A 98 -22.54 5.89 2.69
N SER A 99 -21.89 6.12 1.55
CA SER A 99 -20.50 5.73 1.36
C SER A 99 -19.55 6.87 1.74
N ALA A 100 -18.33 6.54 2.18
CA ALA A 100 -17.28 7.55 2.32
C ALA A 100 -17.02 8.27 0.98
N ARG A 101 -17.35 7.64 -0.14
CA ARG A 101 -17.32 8.21 -1.49
C ARG A 101 -18.29 9.39 -1.64
N ASP A 102 -19.46 9.35 -0.98
CA ASP A 102 -20.43 10.46 -1.00
C ASP A 102 -19.90 11.71 -0.29
N LEU A 103 -18.92 11.55 0.61
CA LEU A 103 -18.21 12.66 1.26
C LEU A 103 -17.01 13.15 0.45
N ILE A 104 -16.43 12.31 -0.41
CA ILE A 104 -15.26 12.62 -1.24
C ILE A 104 -15.67 13.24 -2.58
N GLU A 105 -16.86 12.96 -3.09
CA GLU A 105 -17.45 13.64 -4.28
C GLU A 105 -17.59 15.17 -4.13
N PHE A 106 -17.30 15.74 -2.93
CA PHE A 106 -17.25 17.16 -2.70
C PHE A 106 -15.96 17.85 -3.19
N TYR A 107 -14.90 17.11 -3.50
CA TYR A 107 -13.66 17.73 -3.98
C TYR A 107 -13.63 17.71 -5.52
N GLU A 108 -13.81 18.89 -6.12
CA GLU A 108 -13.82 19.06 -7.58
C GLU A 108 -12.40 18.94 -8.18
N SER A 109 -11.35 18.99 -7.35
CA SER A 109 -9.96 18.90 -7.79
C SER A 109 -9.04 18.23 -6.77
N ILE A 110 -7.92 17.67 -7.26
CA ILE A 110 -6.89 17.07 -6.43
C ILE A 110 -6.25 18.10 -5.45
N GLU A 111 -6.19 19.36 -5.84
CA GLU A 111 -5.64 20.43 -5.00
C GLU A 111 -6.56 20.75 -3.81
N GLU A 112 -7.88 20.65 -3.99
CA GLU A 112 -8.85 20.78 -2.91
C GLU A 112 -8.73 19.63 -1.94
N LEU A 113 -8.61 18.40 -2.44
CA LEU A 113 -8.34 17.23 -1.62
C LEU A 113 -7.04 17.39 -0.81
N ILE A 114 -5.95 17.84 -1.43
CA ILE A 114 -4.69 18.10 -0.73
C ILE A 114 -4.87 19.18 0.36
N THR A 115 -5.67 20.18 0.12
CA THR A 115 -5.97 21.23 1.11
C THR A 115 -6.72 20.66 2.32
N ALA A 116 -7.69 19.78 2.08
CA ALA A 116 -8.38 19.07 3.16
C ALA A 116 -7.44 18.14 3.95
N LEU A 117 -6.58 17.40 3.24
CA LEU A 117 -5.59 16.52 3.85
C LEU A 117 -4.55 17.27 4.69
N LYS A 118 -4.21 18.51 4.34
CA LYS A 118 -3.37 19.37 5.22
C LYS A 118 -4.03 19.66 6.55
N SER A 119 -5.34 19.88 6.55
CA SER A 119 -6.11 20.19 7.76
C SER A 119 -6.39 18.93 8.60
N SER A 120 -6.52 17.79 7.96
CA SER A 120 -6.85 16.50 8.57
C SER A 120 -6.09 15.36 7.88
N PRO A 121 -4.78 15.17 8.18
CA PRO A 121 -3.93 14.21 7.48
C PRO A 121 -4.39 12.75 7.59
N ASP A 122 -5.10 12.38 8.65
CA ASP A 122 -5.63 11.03 8.85
C ASP A 122 -6.64 10.61 7.76
N LEU A 123 -7.29 11.57 7.10
CA LEU A 123 -8.14 11.30 5.95
C LEU A 123 -7.40 10.61 4.78
N MET A 124 -6.06 10.67 4.75
CA MET A 124 -5.28 9.89 3.78
C MET A 124 -5.50 8.38 3.86
N ARG A 125 -5.99 7.89 4.99
CA ARG A 125 -6.31 6.47 5.19
C ARG A 125 -7.71 6.10 4.70
N GLU A 126 -8.57 7.11 4.50
CA GLU A 126 -9.98 6.95 4.11
C GLU A 126 -10.19 7.10 2.58
N ILE A 127 -9.36 7.88 1.89
CA ILE A 127 -9.42 8.04 0.44
C ILE A 127 -9.08 6.73 -0.26
N SER A 128 -9.52 6.53 -1.51
CA SER A 128 -9.19 5.34 -2.28
C SER A 128 -7.66 5.24 -2.55
N SER A 129 -7.17 4.04 -2.88
CA SER A 129 -5.77 3.87 -3.29
C SER A 129 -5.42 4.74 -4.50
N ARG A 130 -6.35 4.90 -5.44
CA ARG A 130 -6.14 5.73 -6.63
C ARG A 130 -6.03 7.21 -6.30
N GLU A 131 -6.91 7.73 -5.45
CA GLU A 131 -6.82 9.12 -4.97
C GLU A 131 -5.52 9.36 -4.20
N PHE A 132 -5.07 8.38 -3.41
CA PHE A 132 -3.78 8.45 -2.74
C PHE A 132 -2.61 8.53 -3.73
N GLU A 133 -2.61 7.72 -4.78
CA GLU A 133 -1.63 7.80 -5.89
C GLU A 133 -1.67 9.18 -6.57
N GLU A 134 -2.87 9.73 -6.83
CA GLU A 134 -3.05 11.06 -7.43
C GLU A 134 -2.53 12.18 -6.53
N VAL A 135 -2.78 12.11 -5.22
CA VAL A 135 -2.22 13.04 -4.22
C VAL A 135 -0.68 13.01 -4.25
N VAL A 136 -0.09 11.82 -4.22
CA VAL A 136 1.38 11.68 -4.29
C VAL A 136 1.90 12.21 -5.63
N THR A 137 1.22 11.90 -6.75
CA THR A 137 1.56 12.40 -8.09
C THR A 137 1.61 13.93 -8.10
N GLU A 138 0.57 14.58 -7.57
CA GLU A 138 0.49 16.05 -7.55
C GLU A 138 1.55 16.68 -6.63
N ILE A 139 1.86 16.06 -5.50
CA ILE A 139 2.95 16.51 -4.64
C ILE A 139 4.30 16.52 -5.39
N PHE A 140 4.59 15.45 -6.16
CA PHE A 140 5.82 15.40 -6.97
C PHE A 140 5.79 16.42 -8.11
N ARG A 141 4.65 16.60 -8.76
CA ARG A 141 4.48 17.61 -9.82
C ARG A 141 4.74 19.03 -9.30
N ALA A 142 4.18 19.38 -8.16
CA ALA A 142 4.41 20.67 -7.51
C ALA A 142 5.86 20.89 -7.06
N LYS A 143 6.65 19.82 -6.90
CA LYS A 143 8.10 19.87 -6.63
C LYS A 143 8.95 19.92 -7.92
N GLY A 144 8.32 20.07 -9.09
CA GLY A 144 9.03 20.25 -10.38
C GLY A 144 9.42 18.94 -11.08
N PHE A 145 8.83 17.80 -10.71
CA PHE A 145 8.99 16.56 -11.45
C PHE A 145 8.03 16.50 -12.65
N GLU A 146 8.49 15.94 -13.76
CA GLU A 146 7.63 15.40 -14.81
C GLU A 146 7.08 14.07 -14.30
N VAL A 147 5.76 13.89 -14.23
CA VAL A 147 5.15 12.74 -13.54
C VAL A 147 4.11 12.06 -14.42
N ASP A 148 4.25 10.75 -14.58
CA ASP A 148 3.27 9.87 -15.22
C ASP A 148 2.71 8.90 -14.17
N LEU A 149 1.38 8.91 -14.01
CA LEU A 149 0.63 7.96 -13.20
C LEU A 149 0.28 6.75 -14.05
N THR A 150 0.75 5.57 -13.68
CA THR A 150 0.54 4.35 -14.46
C THR A 150 -0.92 3.89 -14.41
N GLN A 151 -1.35 3.12 -15.42
CA GLN A 151 -2.64 2.46 -15.39
C GLN A 151 -2.59 1.23 -14.48
N ARG A 152 -3.73 0.83 -13.90
CA ARG A 152 -3.90 -0.36 -13.05
C ARG A 152 -3.73 -1.68 -13.81
N THR A 153 -2.67 -1.85 -14.54
CA THR A 153 -2.35 -3.11 -15.21
C THR A 153 -1.09 -3.69 -14.57
N SER A 154 -0.90 -4.99 -14.67
CA SER A 154 0.14 -5.84 -14.05
C SER A 154 1.59 -5.40 -14.28
N ASP A 155 1.92 -4.13 -14.12
CA ASP A 155 3.18 -3.51 -14.55
C ASP A 155 4.31 -3.59 -13.51
N GLY A 156 4.25 -4.59 -12.62
CA GLY A 156 5.40 -4.95 -11.78
C GLY A 156 5.69 -3.98 -10.64
N GLY A 157 4.66 -3.45 -9.96
CA GLY A 157 4.84 -2.74 -8.70
C GLY A 157 5.40 -1.32 -8.85
N LYS A 158 4.84 -0.52 -9.75
CA LYS A 158 5.12 0.91 -9.90
C LYS A 158 3.83 1.65 -10.21
N ASP A 159 3.43 2.53 -9.31
CA ASP A 159 2.22 3.34 -9.49
C ASP A 159 2.54 4.63 -10.22
N ILE A 160 3.72 5.20 -9.98
CA ILE A 160 4.11 6.52 -10.50
C ILE A 160 5.53 6.45 -11.06
N ILE A 161 5.73 7.03 -12.25
CA ILE A 161 7.03 7.30 -12.85
C ILE A 161 7.27 8.79 -12.76
N ALA A 162 8.35 9.21 -12.08
CA ALA A 162 8.71 10.61 -11.96
C ALA A 162 10.11 10.86 -12.53
N ILE A 163 10.28 11.98 -13.25
CA ILE A 163 11.55 12.40 -13.81
C ILE A 163 11.87 13.80 -13.28
N HIS A 164 13.03 13.92 -12.67
CA HIS A 164 13.55 15.20 -12.22
C HIS A 164 14.72 15.62 -13.10
N THR A 165 14.69 16.85 -13.57
CA THR A 165 15.80 17.49 -14.30
C THR A 165 16.43 18.53 -13.37
N ASP A 166 17.69 18.35 -13.04
CA ASP A 166 18.41 19.30 -12.17
C ASP A 166 18.83 20.58 -12.91
N SER A 167 19.43 21.52 -12.18
CA SER A 167 19.90 22.80 -12.74
C SER A 167 21.01 22.67 -13.80
N LEU A 168 21.63 21.51 -13.93
CA LEU A 168 22.64 21.19 -14.94
C LEU A 168 22.03 20.46 -16.15
N GLY A 169 20.71 20.21 -16.15
CA GLY A 169 20.01 19.48 -17.20
C GLY A 169 20.14 17.95 -17.08
N ILE A 170 20.65 17.44 -15.94
CA ILE A 170 20.79 16.00 -15.72
C ILE A 170 19.45 15.43 -15.27
N ARG A 171 18.98 14.41 -15.99
CA ARG A 171 17.70 13.76 -15.73
C ARG A 171 17.88 12.52 -14.83
N SER A 172 17.05 12.44 -13.80
CA SER A 172 16.97 11.29 -12.91
C SER A 172 15.56 10.72 -12.93
N LYS A 173 15.44 9.40 -13.07
CA LYS A 173 14.19 8.65 -13.14
C LYS A 173 13.91 7.99 -11.80
N TYR A 174 12.69 8.14 -11.31
CA TYR A 174 12.22 7.57 -10.05
C TYR A 174 11.01 6.67 -10.31
N PHE A 175 10.95 5.52 -9.66
CA PHE A 175 9.72 4.74 -9.53
C PHE A 175 9.19 4.90 -8.12
N ILE A 176 7.89 5.17 -8.01
CA ILE A 176 7.21 5.40 -6.74
C ILE A 176 6.09 4.36 -6.65
N GLU A 177 6.10 3.63 -5.57
CA GLU A 177 5.07 2.67 -5.18
C GLU A 177 4.30 3.26 -4.00
N CYS A 178 2.98 3.24 -4.06
CA CYS A 178 2.08 3.81 -3.07
C CYS A 178 1.32 2.69 -2.34
N LYS A 179 1.36 2.70 -1.03
CA LYS A 179 0.61 1.75 -0.19
C LYS A 179 -0.24 2.51 0.82
N ARG A 180 -1.55 2.58 0.53
CA ARG A 180 -2.54 3.14 1.44
C ARG A 180 -2.94 2.07 2.45
N TYR A 181 -2.34 2.09 3.62
CA TYR A 181 -2.56 1.12 4.69
C TYR A 181 -3.18 1.78 5.92
N ALA A 182 -3.94 1.01 6.70
CA ALA A 182 -4.33 1.39 8.05
C ALA A 182 -3.10 1.65 8.92
N GLU A 183 -3.24 2.43 9.99
CA GLU A 183 -2.12 2.82 10.85
C GLU A 183 -1.39 1.61 11.44
N SER A 184 -2.15 0.60 11.87
CA SER A 184 -1.64 -0.64 12.46
C SER A 184 -0.92 -1.54 11.45
N ASN A 185 -1.31 -1.51 10.17
CA ASN A 185 -0.74 -2.34 9.12
C ASN A 185 0.57 -1.73 8.59
N LYS A 186 1.70 -2.36 8.88
CA LYS A 186 3.04 -1.85 8.51
C LYS A 186 3.50 -2.42 7.18
N VAL A 187 4.28 -1.66 6.44
CA VAL A 187 4.91 -2.13 5.20
C VAL A 187 6.09 -3.04 5.51
N GLY A 188 6.03 -4.28 5.06
CA GLY A 188 7.03 -5.31 5.30
C GLY A 188 8.22 -5.26 4.34
N VAL A 189 9.26 -6.03 4.67
CA VAL A 189 10.51 -6.10 3.89
C VAL A 189 10.33 -6.71 2.49
N ALA A 190 9.30 -7.54 2.30
CA ALA A 190 9.04 -8.20 1.01
C ALA A 190 8.79 -7.17 -0.10
N LEU A 191 7.95 -6.16 0.13
CA LEU A 191 7.70 -5.08 -0.82
C LEU A 191 8.96 -4.26 -1.12
N VAL A 192 9.77 -3.95 -0.11
CA VAL A 192 11.03 -3.22 -0.30
C VAL A 192 12.00 -4.01 -1.19
N ARG A 193 12.10 -5.33 -1.00
CA ARG A 193 12.93 -6.21 -1.84
C ARG A 193 12.42 -6.30 -3.28
N ALA A 194 11.10 -6.40 -3.46
CA ALA A 194 10.49 -6.40 -4.79
C ALA A 194 10.80 -5.10 -5.55
N LEU A 195 10.64 -3.96 -4.90
CA LEU A 195 10.92 -2.64 -5.48
C LEU A 195 12.41 -2.48 -5.84
N GLN A 196 13.32 -2.99 -5.01
CA GLN A 196 14.76 -3.02 -5.34
C GLN A 196 15.05 -3.93 -6.53
N GLY A 197 14.33 -5.05 -6.68
CA GLY A 197 14.43 -5.92 -7.83
C GLY A 197 14.09 -5.18 -9.13
N VAL A 198 13.01 -4.40 -9.13
CA VAL A 198 12.61 -3.55 -10.29
C VAL A 198 13.67 -2.51 -10.62
N LYS A 199 14.33 -1.90 -9.63
CA LYS A 199 15.41 -0.95 -9.85
C LYS A 199 16.56 -1.53 -10.68
N ASN A 200 16.91 -2.78 -10.44
CA ASN A 200 18.05 -3.45 -11.07
C ASN A 200 17.75 -4.02 -12.47
N THR A 201 16.58 -3.71 -13.05
CA THR A 201 16.25 -4.09 -14.44
C THR A 201 16.90 -3.15 -15.46
N LYS A 202 16.96 -3.57 -16.72
CA LYS A 202 17.57 -2.80 -17.82
C LYS A 202 16.98 -1.38 -17.97
N ASP A 203 15.64 -1.26 -17.77
CA ASP A 203 14.92 0.01 -17.89
C ASP A 203 14.52 0.56 -16.51
N GLY A 204 15.18 0.10 -15.47
CA GLY A 204 14.94 0.50 -14.09
C GLY A 204 15.21 1.98 -13.81
N PRO A 205 14.74 2.49 -12.67
CA PRO A 205 14.94 3.89 -12.28
C PRO A 205 16.33 4.10 -11.65
N ASN A 206 16.72 5.37 -11.52
CA ASN A 206 17.88 5.72 -10.70
C ASN A 206 17.61 5.50 -9.22
N LYS A 207 16.36 5.69 -8.78
CA LYS A 207 15.92 5.53 -7.40
C LYS A 207 14.48 5.05 -7.32
N THR A 208 14.18 4.27 -6.29
CA THR A 208 12.81 3.87 -5.94
C THR A 208 12.35 4.53 -4.65
N ILE A 209 11.06 4.81 -4.54
CA ILE A 209 10.44 5.41 -3.37
C ILE A 209 9.21 4.58 -3.02
N LEU A 210 9.14 4.09 -1.79
CA LEU A 210 7.95 3.42 -1.26
C LEU A 210 7.23 4.37 -0.32
N VAL A 211 6.02 4.74 -0.67
CA VAL A 211 5.19 5.74 0.04
C VAL A 211 4.02 5.04 0.71
N THR A 212 3.79 5.31 1.99
CA THR A 212 2.66 4.69 2.70
C THR A 212 1.98 5.65 3.69
N THR A 213 0.68 5.46 3.88
CA THR A 213 -0.11 6.13 4.93
C THR A 213 0.10 5.53 6.32
N SER A 214 0.92 4.48 6.42
CA SER A 214 1.32 3.82 7.67
C SER A 214 2.82 4.02 7.94
N THR A 215 3.48 3.00 8.47
CA THR A 215 4.91 2.97 8.76
C THR A 215 5.54 1.70 8.19
N PHE A 216 6.79 1.43 8.50
CA PHE A 216 7.56 0.29 8.02
C PHE A 216 7.97 -0.60 9.18
N THR A 217 7.98 -1.93 8.96
CA THR A 217 8.52 -2.88 9.92
C THR A 217 10.01 -2.63 10.17
N SER A 218 10.50 -3.09 11.32
CA SER A 218 11.94 -3.02 11.64
C SER A 218 12.80 -3.75 10.59
N GLY A 219 12.29 -4.86 10.06
CA GLY A 219 12.94 -5.61 8.97
C GLY A 219 13.06 -4.79 7.68
N ALA A 220 12.01 -4.05 7.29
CA ALA A 220 12.06 -3.18 6.12
C ALA A 220 13.09 -2.04 6.28
N LYS A 221 13.12 -1.40 7.44
CA LYS A 221 14.09 -0.33 7.76
C LYS A 221 15.52 -0.85 7.75
N LYS A 222 15.79 -1.96 8.45
CA LYS A 222 17.12 -2.60 8.49
C LYS A 222 17.62 -3.02 7.10
N PHE A 223 16.72 -3.53 6.24
CA PHE A 223 17.07 -3.90 4.88
C PHE A 223 17.61 -2.71 4.08
N VAL A 224 16.93 -1.55 4.14
CA VAL A 224 17.38 -0.34 3.43
C VAL A 224 18.70 0.20 4.00
N GLU A 225 18.91 0.11 5.31
CA GLU A 225 20.12 0.60 5.97
C GLU A 225 21.35 -0.27 5.73
N HIS A 226 21.19 -1.61 5.66
CA HIS A 226 22.31 -2.55 5.73
C HIS A 226 22.41 -3.53 4.56
N GLU A 227 21.30 -3.89 3.93
CA GLU A 227 21.26 -4.96 2.91
C GLU A 227 21.03 -4.41 1.50
N ALA A 228 20.39 -3.26 1.34
CA ALA A 228 20.21 -2.62 0.03
C ALA A 228 21.58 -2.28 -0.58
N SER A 229 21.70 -2.34 -1.91
CA SER A 229 22.94 -2.03 -2.65
C SER A 229 23.48 -0.65 -2.28
N SER A 230 22.57 0.29 -1.98
CA SER A 230 22.87 1.62 -1.46
C SER A 230 21.66 2.17 -0.72
N LYS A 231 21.88 2.82 0.42
CA LYS A 231 20.82 3.60 1.12
C LYS A 231 20.25 4.73 0.26
N TRP A 232 20.90 5.07 -0.85
CA TRP A 232 20.44 6.07 -1.81
C TRP A 232 19.50 5.47 -2.87
N ASP A 233 19.45 4.15 -3.00
CA ASP A 233 18.69 3.45 -4.03
C ASP A 233 17.20 3.38 -3.71
N VAL A 234 16.87 3.21 -2.43
CA VAL A 234 15.49 3.10 -1.94
C VAL A 234 15.23 4.14 -0.86
N THR A 235 14.11 4.83 -0.97
CA THR A 235 13.60 5.74 0.07
C THR A 235 12.30 5.19 0.63
N LEU A 236 12.19 5.14 1.95
CA LEU A 236 10.96 4.80 2.66
C LEU A 236 10.30 6.10 3.14
N ALA A 237 9.13 6.41 2.62
CA ALA A 237 8.34 7.58 2.97
C ALA A 237 7.07 7.14 3.70
N GLY A 238 7.12 7.09 5.03
CA GLY A 238 5.97 6.79 5.88
C GLY A 238 5.08 8.01 6.12
N TYR A 239 4.07 7.82 6.97
CA TYR A 239 3.06 8.82 7.30
C TYR A 239 3.64 10.19 7.65
N ASP A 240 4.62 10.27 8.58
CA ASP A 240 5.23 11.54 8.98
C ASP A 240 5.90 12.27 7.82
N THR A 241 6.54 11.53 6.91
CA THR A 241 7.15 12.08 5.70
C THR A 241 6.10 12.66 4.77
N LEU A 242 4.98 11.94 4.59
CA LEU A 242 3.83 12.41 3.80
C LEU A 242 3.22 13.67 4.38
N VAL A 243 2.99 13.71 5.68
CA VAL A 243 2.47 14.93 6.37
C VAL A 243 3.42 16.11 6.14
N GLY A 244 4.73 15.88 6.20
CA GLY A 244 5.71 16.91 5.85
C GLY A 244 5.57 17.39 4.40
N TRP A 245 5.41 16.47 3.45
CA TRP A 245 5.23 16.82 2.04
C TRP A 245 3.93 17.57 1.77
N LEU A 246 2.83 17.18 2.45
CA LEU A 246 1.55 17.90 2.37
C LEU A 246 1.69 19.34 2.88
N ASN A 247 2.34 19.52 4.03
CA ASN A 247 2.54 20.86 4.61
C ASN A 247 3.36 21.78 3.68
N ASP A 248 4.37 21.20 3.00
CA ASP A 248 5.25 21.91 2.06
C ASP A 248 4.59 22.15 0.70
N TYR A 249 3.48 21.47 0.38
CA TYR A 249 2.81 21.61 -0.91
C TYR A 249 2.34 23.05 -1.13
N LYS A 250 2.72 23.61 -2.27
CA LYS A 250 2.23 24.88 -2.78
C LYS A 250 1.71 24.64 -4.18
N LYS A 251 0.50 25.11 -4.46
CA LYS A 251 -0.07 25.06 -5.81
C LYS A 251 0.89 25.76 -6.78
N SER A 252 1.27 25.09 -7.87
CA SER A 252 2.11 25.62 -8.95
C SER A 252 1.37 26.65 -9.77
#